data_423ee85f4ca9b2ceb80c7d8ce166a0a2
#
_entry.id   423ee85f4ca9b2ceb80c7d8ce166a0a2
#
_cell.length_a   1.000
_cell.length_b   1.000
_cell.length_c   1.000
_cell.angle_alpha   90.00
_cell.angle_beta   90.00
_cell.angle_gamma   90.00
#
_symmetry.space_group_name_H-M   'P 1'
#
loop_
_entity.id
_entity.type
_entity.pdbx_description
1 polymer ?
#
loop_
_entity_poly.entity_id
_entity_poly.type
_entity_poly.pdbx_seq_one_letter_code
_entity_poly.pdbx_strand_id
1 'polypeptide(L)'
;MRLTLFHLLYMGFRMTKSDRRFHHVVRPATFALLGVLLASCASGSKVTLPNVVVGETRSQDVSADGLATLNRFRASQGLGPVTIEPRIVELAKFQATAMATRDALTHEVAGDFISRVDAAGFEKSEATENVGATHQSAEAAISSWTRSPYHNENMRLKNAKYMGMARADSPRSRYKTYWALILVTD
;
A
#
# COMPACT_ATOMS: atom_id res chain seq x y z
N MET A 1 -9.30 38.35 -3.01
CA MET A 1 -9.83 37.03 -2.69
C MET A 1 -8.70 36.02 -2.87
N ARG A 2 -8.01 35.61 -1.77
CA ARG A 2 -6.82 34.75 -1.80
C ARG A 2 -7.27 33.29 -1.76
N LEU A 3 -7.10 32.53 -2.85
CA LEU A 3 -7.21 31.08 -2.84
C LEU A 3 -5.95 30.51 -2.17
N THR A 4 -6.12 29.94 -1.01
CA THR A 4 -5.07 29.17 -0.32
C THR A 4 -4.98 27.78 -0.97
N LEU A 5 -3.91 27.56 -1.75
CA LEU A 5 -3.60 26.30 -2.39
C LEU A 5 -3.06 25.34 -1.31
N PHE A 6 -3.88 24.40 -0.84
CA PHE A 6 -3.43 23.30 0.01
C PHE A 6 -2.57 22.36 -0.84
N HIS A 7 -1.26 22.51 -0.73
CA HIS A 7 -0.29 21.53 -1.19
C HIS A 7 -0.31 20.35 -0.22
N LEU A 8 -1.07 19.31 -0.55
CA LEU A 8 -0.91 18.00 0.09
C LEU A 8 0.39 17.38 -0.42
N LEU A 9 1.48 17.52 0.35
CA LEU A 9 2.74 16.81 0.12
C LEU A 9 2.51 15.31 0.34
N TYR A 10 2.26 14.58 -0.74
CA TYR A 10 2.24 13.13 -0.74
C TYR A 10 3.65 12.62 -0.98
N MET A 11 4.31 12.14 0.08
CA MET A 11 5.56 11.41 -0.02
C MET A 11 5.30 10.00 -0.57
N GLY A 12 5.60 9.79 -1.85
CA GLY A 12 5.76 8.45 -2.40
C GLY A 12 7.07 7.86 -1.89
N PHE A 13 7.01 6.75 -1.18
CA PHE A 13 8.18 6.07 -0.66
C PHE A 13 8.50 4.87 -1.55
N ARG A 14 9.71 4.83 -2.08
CA ARG A 14 10.25 3.66 -2.80
C ARG A 14 10.93 2.76 -1.79
N MET A 15 10.28 1.67 -1.40
CA MET A 15 10.90 0.62 -0.59
C MET A 15 11.53 -0.43 -1.52
N THR A 16 12.83 -0.55 -1.48
CA THR A 16 13.55 -1.64 -2.14
C THR A 16 14.14 -2.58 -1.08
N LYS A 17 14.35 -3.85 -1.43
CA LYS A 17 15.00 -4.84 -0.55
C LYS A 17 16.41 -4.44 -0.09
N SER A 18 17.04 -3.49 -0.76
CA SER A 18 18.39 -2.98 -0.43
C SER A 18 18.43 -2.28 0.93
N ASP A 19 17.30 -1.77 1.43
CA ASP A 19 17.27 -0.95 2.64
C ASP A 19 17.23 -1.75 3.96
N ARG A 20 17.25 -3.11 3.87
CA ARG A 20 17.19 -3.98 5.08
C ARG A 20 18.51 -4.20 5.81
N ARG A 21 19.60 -3.51 5.51
CA ARG A 21 20.86 -3.70 6.25
C ARG A 21 20.90 -2.88 7.53
N PHE A 22 20.10 -3.19 8.51
CA PHE A 22 20.33 -2.79 9.89
C PHE A 22 20.83 -3.98 10.70
N HIS A 23 22.14 -3.95 11.02
CA HIS A 23 22.76 -4.90 11.91
C HIS A 23 22.30 -4.67 13.35
N HIS A 24 21.44 -5.54 13.86
CA HIS A 24 21.21 -5.63 15.29
C HIS A 24 22.33 -6.45 15.94
N VAL A 25 23.25 -5.77 16.59
CA VAL A 25 24.18 -6.39 17.53
C VAL A 25 23.40 -6.72 18.82
N VAL A 26 23.03 -7.99 18.97
CA VAL A 26 22.45 -8.49 20.22
C VAL A 26 23.57 -8.86 21.15
N ARG A 27 23.73 -8.14 22.27
CA ARG A 27 24.55 -8.52 23.40
C ARG A 27 23.73 -9.46 24.29
N PRO A 28 24.26 -10.64 24.72
CA PRO A 28 23.56 -11.47 25.67
C PRO A 28 23.74 -10.89 27.07
N ALA A 29 22.64 -10.54 27.73
CA ALA A 29 22.59 -10.28 29.15
C ALA A 29 21.98 -11.49 29.86
N THR A 30 22.80 -12.22 30.57
CA THR A 30 22.42 -13.26 31.52
C THR A 30 21.71 -12.62 32.72
N PHE A 31 20.45 -12.98 32.96
CA PHE A 31 19.78 -12.67 34.22
C PHE A 31 19.19 -13.94 34.86
N ALA A 32 19.58 -14.08 36.13
CA ALA A 32 19.25 -15.20 37.03
C ALA A 32 17.76 -15.19 37.39
N LEU A 33 17.24 -16.41 37.58
CA LEU A 33 15.92 -16.70 38.16
C LEU A 33 15.77 -16.13 39.57
N LEU A 34 14.68 -15.41 39.81
CA LEU A 34 14.06 -15.36 41.14
C LEU A 34 12.54 -15.36 40.93
N GLY A 35 11.92 -16.48 41.29
CA GLY A 35 10.47 -16.66 41.19
C GLY A 35 9.75 -15.91 42.30
N VAL A 36 8.79 -15.08 41.92
CA VAL A 36 7.73 -14.61 42.81
C VAL A 36 6.39 -14.84 42.13
N LEU A 37 5.64 -15.80 42.67
CA LEU A 37 4.24 -16.03 42.32
C LEU A 37 3.39 -14.88 42.88
N LEU A 38 2.95 -13.97 42.04
CA LEU A 38 1.86 -13.06 42.35
C LEU A 38 0.66 -13.44 41.47
N ALA A 39 -0.29 -14.12 42.08
CA ALA A 39 -1.63 -14.28 41.55
C ALA A 39 -2.32 -12.89 41.53
N SER A 40 -2.28 -12.20 40.40
CA SER A 40 -3.06 -10.99 40.20
C SER A 40 -4.33 -11.34 39.44
N CYS A 41 -5.46 -11.19 40.13
CA CYS A 41 -6.79 -11.25 39.51
C CYS A 41 -6.87 -10.14 38.44
N ALA A 42 -6.67 -10.50 37.19
CA ALA A 42 -6.92 -9.62 36.08
C ALA A 42 -8.42 -9.45 35.91
N SER A 43 -8.99 -8.43 36.54
CA SER A 43 -10.29 -7.88 36.14
C SER A 43 -10.13 -7.32 34.74
N GLY A 44 -10.38 -8.14 33.72
CA GLY A 44 -10.37 -7.74 32.34
C GLY A 44 -11.48 -6.73 32.06
N SER A 45 -11.19 -5.47 32.20
CA SER A 45 -12.04 -4.43 31.62
C SER A 45 -12.08 -4.66 30.11
N LYS A 46 -13.20 -5.20 29.62
CA LYS A 46 -13.47 -5.23 28.18
C LYS A 46 -13.50 -3.80 27.70
N VAL A 47 -12.43 -3.34 27.08
CA VAL A 47 -12.44 -2.11 26.29
C VAL A 47 -13.36 -2.38 25.12
N THR A 48 -14.61 -1.98 25.26
CA THR A 48 -15.56 -1.95 24.15
C THR A 48 -15.10 -0.81 23.25
N LEU A 49 -14.37 -1.15 22.18
CA LEU A 49 -14.11 -0.18 21.12
C LEU A 49 -15.47 0.31 20.61
N PRO A 50 -15.64 1.62 20.38
CA PRO A 50 -16.88 2.13 19.82
C PRO A 50 -17.14 1.34 18.52
N ASN A 51 -18.38 0.89 18.36
CA ASN A 51 -18.84 0.20 17.17
C ASN A 51 -18.79 1.22 16.02
N VAL A 52 -17.61 1.35 15.41
CA VAL A 52 -17.46 2.10 14.16
C VAL A 52 -18.14 1.24 13.12
N VAL A 53 -19.44 1.51 12.89
CA VAL A 53 -20.15 0.98 11.75
C VAL A 53 -19.53 1.63 10.52
N VAL A 54 -18.41 1.06 10.07
CA VAL A 54 -17.82 1.40 8.79
C VAL A 54 -18.84 0.96 7.76
N GLY A 55 -19.42 1.91 7.05
CA GLY A 55 -20.30 1.62 5.94
C GLY A 55 -19.58 0.67 5.00
N GLU A 56 -20.31 -0.26 4.43
CA GLU A 56 -19.84 -1.39 3.67
C GLU A 56 -18.71 -1.00 2.70
N THR A 57 -17.47 -1.38 3.04
CA THR A 57 -16.31 -1.16 2.17
C THR A 57 -16.34 -2.21 1.07
N ARG A 58 -16.29 -1.77 -0.19
CA ARG A 58 -16.26 -2.66 -1.36
C ARG A 58 -14.97 -2.45 -2.13
N SER A 59 -14.20 -3.50 -2.31
CA SER A 59 -13.03 -3.47 -3.18
C SER A 59 -13.30 -4.19 -4.49
N GLN A 60 -12.64 -3.71 -5.55
CA GLN A 60 -12.72 -4.28 -6.89
C GLN A 60 -11.35 -4.27 -7.56
N ASP A 61 -11.08 -5.27 -8.38
CA ASP A 61 -9.99 -5.29 -9.32
C ASP A 61 -10.30 -4.32 -10.47
N VAL A 62 -9.38 -3.40 -10.74
CA VAL A 62 -9.44 -2.44 -11.85
C VAL A 62 -8.17 -2.50 -12.70
N SER A 63 -7.44 -3.61 -12.62
CA SER A 63 -6.18 -3.81 -13.33
C SER A 63 -6.38 -3.76 -14.84
N ALA A 64 -7.42 -4.39 -15.35
CA ALA A 64 -7.75 -4.37 -16.78
C ALA A 64 -8.01 -2.94 -17.30
N ASP A 65 -8.72 -2.12 -16.49
CA ASP A 65 -9.03 -0.73 -16.85
C ASP A 65 -7.76 0.14 -16.88
N GLY A 66 -6.80 -0.12 -15.98
CA GLY A 66 -5.56 0.65 -15.88
C GLY A 66 -4.43 0.21 -16.81
N LEU A 67 -4.42 -1.09 -17.23
CA LEU A 67 -3.29 -1.71 -17.91
C LEU A 67 -2.84 -0.96 -19.16
N ALA A 68 -3.79 -0.64 -20.05
CA ALA A 68 -3.46 0.03 -21.32
C ALA A 68 -2.85 1.42 -21.08
N THR A 69 -3.37 2.18 -20.11
CA THR A 69 -2.86 3.51 -19.77
C THR A 69 -1.48 3.44 -19.13
N LEU A 70 -1.26 2.50 -18.21
CA LEU A 70 0.05 2.26 -17.60
C LEU A 70 1.08 1.84 -18.64
N ASN A 71 0.76 0.92 -19.54
CA ASN A 71 1.68 0.46 -20.58
C ASN A 71 1.99 1.55 -21.62
N ARG A 72 1.03 2.42 -21.98
CA ARG A 72 1.33 3.62 -22.79
C ARG A 72 2.30 4.56 -22.10
N PHE A 73 2.11 4.81 -20.80
CA PHE A 73 3.05 5.62 -20.02
C PHE A 73 4.43 4.96 -19.99
N ARG A 74 4.55 3.67 -19.69
CA ARG A 74 5.83 2.96 -19.65
C ARG A 74 6.54 2.99 -21.01
N ALA A 75 5.81 2.75 -22.10
CA ALA A 75 6.36 2.86 -23.46
C ALA A 75 6.90 4.26 -23.77
N SER A 76 6.21 5.33 -23.35
CA SER A 76 6.69 6.71 -23.49
C SER A 76 7.99 6.99 -22.71
N GLN A 77 8.32 6.15 -21.73
CA GLN A 77 9.54 6.20 -20.93
C GLN A 77 10.62 5.21 -21.43
N GLY A 78 10.39 4.53 -22.57
CA GLY A 78 11.31 3.50 -23.11
C GLY A 78 11.35 2.21 -22.30
N LEU A 79 10.29 1.93 -21.52
CA LEU A 79 10.21 0.74 -20.64
C LEU A 79 9.30 -0.34 -21.25
N GLY A 80 9.61 -1.59 -20.94
CA GLY A 80 8.80 -2.74 -21.34
C GLY A 80 7.41 -2.72 -20.69
N PRO A 81 6.41 -3.38 -21.34
CA PRO A 81 5.07 -3.49 -20.78
C PRO A 81 5.05 -4.39 -19.53
N VAL A 82 4.01 -4.20 -18.72
CA VAL A 82 3.66 -5.11 -17.62
C VAL A 82 2.40 -5.89 -17.97
N THR A 83 2.20 -7.02 -17.28
CA THR A 83 1.01 -7.86 -17.36
C THR A 83 0.32 -7.97 -16.00
N ILE A 84 -0.97 -8.29 -15.99
CA ILE A 84 -1.71 -8.48 -14.75
C ILE A 84 -1.28 -9.80 -14.10
N GLU A 85 -0.94 -9.76 -12.82
CA GLU A 85 -0.63 -10.94 -12.01
C GLU A 85 -1.65 -11.06 -10.86
N PRO A 86 -2.45 -12.13 -10.79
CA PRO A 86 -3.52 -12.27 -9.81
C PRO A 86 -3.09 -12.09 -8.35
N ARG A 87 -1.91 -12.59 -7.98
CA ARG A 87 -1.38 -12.42 -6.61
C ARG A 87 -1.11 -10.95 -6.28
N ILE A 88 -0.65 -10.19 -7.26
CA ILE A 88 -0.40 -8.73 -7.10
C ILE A 88 -1.73 -7.96 -7.09
N VAL A 89 -2.74 -8.41 -7.83
CA VAL A 89 -4.10 -7.86 -7.73
C VAL A 89 -4.66 -8.01 -6.31
N GLU A 90 -4.50 -9.18 -5.69
CA GLU A 90 -4.98 -9.40 -4.31
C GLU A 90 -4.21 -8.53 -3.30
N LEU A 91 -2.91 -8.28 -3.49
CA LEU A 91 -2.16 -7.31 -2.67
C LEU A 91 -2.70 -5.88 -2.82
N ALA A 92 -2.99 -5.45 -4.05
CA ALA A 92 -3.56 -4.13 -4.31
C ALA A 92 -4.97 -3.99 -3.69
N LYS A 93 -5.81 -5.03 -3.79
CA LYS A 93 -7.13 -5.07 -3.12
C LYS A 93 -7.00 -4.99 -1.61
N PHE A 94 -6.07 -5.74 -1.03
CA PHE A 94 -5.82 -5.72 0.41
C PHE A 94 -5.43 -4.31 0.90
N GLN A 95 -4.49 -3.66 0.20
CA GLN A 95 -4.07 -2.29 0.51
C GLN A 95 -5.23 -1.29 0.37
N ALA A 96 -5.94 -1.30 -0.76
CA ALA A 96 -7.06 -0.38 -0.99
C ALA A 96 -8.17 -0.57 0.05
N THR A 97 -8.50 -1.83 0.40
CA THR A 97 -9.48 -2.16 1.43
C THR A 97 -9.05 -1.67 2.81
N ALA A 98 -7.79 -1.88 3.19
CA ALA A 98 -7.26 -1.43 4.47
C ALA A 98 -7.34 0.09 4.62
N MET A 99 -6.97 0.83 3.56
CA MET A 99 -7.10 2.30 3.53
C MET A 99 -8.55 2.75 3.68
N ALA A 100 -9.45 2.14 2.93
CA ALA A 100 -10.87 2.47 2.92
C ALA A 100 -11.55 2.17 4.28
N THR A 101 -11.21 1.03 4.89
CA THR A 101 -11.76 0.59 6.17
C THR A 101 -11.30 1.45 7.34
N ARG A 102 -10.05 1.91 7.31
CA ARG A 102 -9.45 2.70 8.38
C ARG A 102 -9.49 4.21 8.13
N ASP A 103 -10.07 4.64 7.02
CA ASP A 103 -10.08 6.04 6.55
C ASP A 103 -8.68 6.67 6.57
N ALA A 104 -7.68 5.92 6.16
CA ALA A 104 -6.27 6.27 6.22
C ALA A 104 -5.60 6.09 4.86
N LEU A 105 -5.05 7.17 4.30
CA LEU A 105 -4.33 7.15 3.03
C LEU A 105 -2.84 7.08 3.32
N THR A 106 -2.32 5.87 3.46
CA THR A 106 -0.92 5.57 3.79
C THR A 106 -0.52 4.18 3.31
N HIS A 107 0.75 3.95 3.07
CA HIS A 107 1.32 2.68 2.64
C HIS A 107 1.29 1.61 3.76
N GLU A 108 1.42 2.04 5.01
CA GLU A 108 1.62 1.15 6.18
C GLU A 108 0.34 0.57 6.74
N VAL A 109 -0.83 1.06 6.32
CA VAL A 109 -2.13 0.68 6.90
C VAL A 109 -2.43 -0.82 6.78
N ALA A 110 -1.90 -1.47 5.76
CA ALA A 110 -2.02 -2.92 5.53
C ALA A 110 -0.80 -3.71 6.03
N GLY A 111 0.10 -3.10 6.80
CA GLY A 111 1.37 -3.66 7.24
C GLY A 111 2.52 -3.32 6.29
N ASP A 112 3.73 -3.82 6.61
CA ASP A 112 4.93 -3.57 5.82
C ASP A 112 4.77 -4.07 4.37
N PHE A 113 5.04 -3.17 3.42
CA PHE A 113 4.81 -3.44 1.99
C PHE A 113 5.67 -4.59 1.47
N ILE A 114 6.97 -4.60 1.82
CA ILE A 114 7.89 -5.63 1.33
C ILE A 114 7.52 -7.00 1.92
N SER A 115 7.13 -7.05 3.18
CA SER A 115 6.65 -8.28 3.81
C SER A 115 5.40 -8.84 3.12
N ARG A 116 4.49 -7.97 2.65
CA ARG A 116 3.31 -8.39 1.88
C ARG A 116 3.70 -8.95 0.50
N VAL A 117 4.65 -8.33 -0.18
CA VAL A 117 5.18 -8.79 -1.48
C VAL A 117 5.88 -10.13 -1.32
N ASP A 118 6.72 -10.28 -0.30
CA ASP A 118 7.41 -11.54 0.01
C ASP A 118 6.40 -12.67 0.29
N ALA A 119 5.38 -12.40 1.12
CA ALA A 119 4.33 -13.38 1.43
C ALA A 119 3.50 -13.82 0.21
N ALA A 120 3.46 -12.99 -0.85
CA ALA A 120 2.82 -13.33 -2.11
C ALA A 120 3.73 -14.16 -3.06
N GLY A 121 4.94 -14.53 -2.63
CA GLY A 121 5.86 -15.37 -3.39
C GLY A 121 6.79 -14.57 -4.32
N PHE A 122 7.13 -13.34 -3.96
CA PHE A 122 8.02 -12.45 -4.71
C PHE A 122 9.24 -11.99 -3.88
N GLU A 123 9.82 -12.90 -3.07
CA GLU A 123 10.86 -12.58 -2.08
C GLU A 123 12.16 -12.04 -2.69
N LYS A 124 12.39 -12.29 -3.97
CA LYS A 124 13.59 -11.85 -4.68
C LYS A 124 13.34 -10.68 -5.63
N SER A 125 12.11 -10.21 -5.70
CA SER A 125 11.69 -9.19 -6.65
C SER A 125 11.84 -7.78 -6.08
N GLU A 126 12.06 -6.80 -6.96
CA GLU A 126 11.81 -5.40 -6.63
C GLU A 126 10.33 -5.10 -6.79
N ALA A 127 9.79 -4.27 -5.91
CA ALA A 127 8.39 -3.87 -5.96
C ALA A 127 8.21 -2.39 -5.64
N THR A 128 7.16 -1.81 -6.20
CA THR A 128 6.74 -0.44 -5.91
C THR A 128 5.24 -0.37 -5.72
N GLU A 129 4.79 0.57 -4.90
CA GLU A 129 3.37 0.79 -4.63
C GLU A 129 3.03 2.27 -4.80
N ASN A 130 1.94 2.56 -5.51
CA ASN A 130 1.28 3.85 -5.52
C ASN A 130 -0.06 3.73 -4.82
N VAL A 131 -0.34 4.65 -3.91
CA VAL A 131 -1.64 4.79 -3.27
C VAL A 131 -2.25 6.15 -3.62
N GLY A 132 -3.58 6.21 -3.67
CA GLY A 132 -4.29 7.43 -4.02
C GLY A 132 -5.75 7.40 -3.53
N ALA A 133 -6.41 8.54 -3.66
CA ALA A 133 -7.80 8.67 -3.27
C ALA A 133 -8.56 9.63 -4.18
N THR A 134 -9.90 9.56 -4.15
CA THR A 134 -10.83 10.46 -4.87
C THR A 134 -10.80 10.38 -6.40
N HIS A 135 -9.99 9.54 -7.01
CA HIS A 135 -9.96 9.38 -8.47
C HIS A 135 -11.25 8.73 -8.98
N GLN A 136 -11.68 9.15 -10.17
CA GLN A 136 -12.93 8.70 -10.76
C GLN A 136 -12.77 7.42 -11.60
N SER A 137 -11.56 7.15 -12.11
CA SER A 137 -11.24 5.97 -12.90
C SER A 137 -9.78 5.56 -12.73
N ALA A 138 -9.43 4.36 -13.20
CA ALA A 138 -8.05 3.86 -13.22
C ALA A 138 -7.14 4.77 -14.04
N GLU A 139 -7.60 5.22 -15.21
CA GLU A 139 -6.87 6.17 -16.06
C GLU A 139 -6.63 7.50 -15.35
N ALA A 140 -7.64 8.02 -14.62
CA ALA A 140 -7.50 9.26 -13.87
C ALA A 140 -6.48 9.14 -12.75
N ALA A 141 -6.44 7.99 -12.04
CA ALA A 141 -5.45 7.69 -11.02
C ALA A 141 -4.04 7.65 -11.62
N ILE A 142 -3.82 6.87 -12.66
CA ILE A 142 -2.53 6.76 -13.35
C ILE A 142 -2.09 8.14 -13.89
N SER A 143 -2.99 8.86 -14.56
CA SER A 143 -2.70 10.21 -15.09
C SER A 143 -2.34 11.20 -13.98
N SER A 144 -2.94 11.11 -12.81
CA SER A 144 -2.56 11.90 -11.64
C SER A 144 -1.16 11.54 -11.15
N TRP A 145 -0.86 10.26 -11.05
CA TRP A 145 0.44 9.76 -10.61
C TRP A 145 1.58 10.12 -11.58
N THR A 146 1.32 10.25 -12.88
CA THR A 146 2.36 10.72 -13.82
C THR A 146 2.87 12.12 -13.51
N ARG A 147 2.07 12.95 -12.85
CA ARG A 147 2.42 14.34 -12.49
C ARG A 147 3.08 14.46 -11.10
N SER A 148 3.13 13.39 -10.34
CA SER A 148 3.76 13.34 -9.01
C SER A 148 5.13 12.66 -9.14
N PRO A 149 6.24 13.33 -8.80
CA PRO A 149 7.59 12.78 -9.02
C PRO A 149 7.79 11.37 -8.47
N TYR A 150 7.40 11.13 -7.23
CA TYR A 150 7.57 9.82 -6.58
C TYR A 150 6.66 8.74 -7.18
N HIS A 151 5.38 9.04 -7.41
CA HIS A 151 4.47 8.09 -8.04
C HIS A 151 4.87 7.79 -9.49
N ASN A 152 5.36 8.80 -10.20
CA ASN A 152 5.89 8.64 -11.56
C ASN A 152 7.08 7.67 -11.56
N GLU A 153 8.03 7.84 -10.64
CA GLU A 153 9.19 6.95 -10.50
C GLU A 153 8.77 5.52 -10.18
N ASN A 154 7.83 5.31 -9.28
CA ASN A 154 7.30 3.99 -8.98
C ASN A 154 6.73 3.30 -10.22
N MET A 155 5.98 4.01 -11.06
CA MET A 155 5.45 3.45 -12.32
C MET A 155 6.53 3.17 -13.37
N ARG A 156 7.73 3.72 -13.19
CA ARG A 156 8.91 3.50 -14.03
C ARG A 156 9.82 2.40 -13.51
N LEU A 157 9.38 1.58 -12.55
CA LEU A 157 10.18 0.45 -12.06
C LEU A 157 10.77 -0.31 -13.25
N LYS A 158 12.10 -0.28 -13.36
CA LYS A 158 12.83 -0.94 -14.44
C LYS A 158 12.66 -2.45 -14.30
N ASN A 159 12.48 -3.14 -15.40
CA ASN A 159 12.28 -4.60 -15.44
C ASN A 159 10.99 -5.09 -14.74
N ALA A 160 10.05 -4.19 -14.38
CA ALA A 160 8.75 -4.65 -13.93
C ALA A 160 8.10 -5.54 -14.99
N LYS A 161 7.56 -6.68 -14.56
CA LYS A 161 6.84 -7.64 -15.40
C LYS A 161 5.37 -7.71 -15.04
N TYR A 162 5.05 -7.52 -13.77
CA TYR A 162 3.72 -7.76 -13.24
C TYR A 162 3.13 -6.49 -12.62
N MET A 163 1.81 -6.40 -12.68
CA MET A 163 1.05 -5.34 -12.01
C MET A 163 -0.25 -5.88 -11.43
N GLY A 164 -0.74 -5.18 -10.42
CA GLY A 164 -2.10 -5.28 -9.93
C GLY A 164 -2.60 -3.91 -9.53
N MET A 165 -3.85 -3.61 -9.83
CA MET A 165 -4.48 -2.34 -9.45
C MET A 165 -5.86 -2.58 -8.87
N ALA A 166 -6.19 -1.91 -7.77
CA ALA A 166 -7.47 -2.03 -7.12
C ALA A 166 -8.02 -0.68 -6.67
N ARG A 167 -9.34 -0.65 -6.58
CA ARG A 167 -10.12 0.42 -5.98
C ARG A 167 -10.91 -0.14 -4.80
N ALA A 168 -11.05 0.64 -3.72
CA ALA A 168 -11.99 0.37 -2.65
C ALA A 168 -12.88 1.58 -2.39
N ASP A 169 -14.19 1.33 -2.29
CA ASP A 169 -15.20 2.33 -2.02
C ASP A 169 -15.64 2.24 -0.56
N SER A 170 -15.68 3.38 0.12
CA SER A 170 -16.19 3.51 1.50
C SER A 170 -16.97 4.84 1.61
N PRO A 171 -18.27 4.85 1.38
CA PRO A 171 -19.07 6.07 1.22
C PRO A 171 -19.05 7.02 2.44
N ARG A 172 -18.75 6.48 3.63
CA ARG A 172 -18.69 7.26 4.87
C ARG A 172 -17.29 7.76 5.22
N SER A 173 -16.26 7.30 4.52
CA SER A 173 -14.89 7.74 4.74
C SER A 173 -14.65 9.14 4.17
N ARG A 174 -13.55 9.77 4.58
CA ARG A 174 -13.12 11.10 4.12
C ARG A 174 -13.01 11.20 2.61
N TYR A 175 -12.40 10.21 1.98
CA TYR A 175 -12.06 10.25 0.55
C TYR A 175 -13.05 9.51 -0.34
N LYS A 176 -13.96 8.71 0.20
CA LYS A 176 -14.96 7.88 -0.50
C LYS A 176 -14.36 6.75 -1.34
N THR A 177 -13.25 6.99 -2.03
CA THR A 177 -12.56 6.01 -2.89
C THR A 177 -11.07 5.99 -2.60
N TYR A 178 -10.49 4.79 -2.55
CA TYR A 178 -9.07 4.54 -2.32
C TYR A 178 -8.52 3.65 -3.42
N TRP A 179 -7.29 3.89 -3.82
CA TRP A 179 -6.66 3.26 -4.97
C TRP A 179 -5.29 2.75 -4.59
N ALA A 180 -4.93 1.57 -5.07
CA ALA A 180 -3.58 1.03 -4.98
C ALA A 180 -3.15 0.44 -6.32
N LEU A 181 -1.93 0.73 -6.73
CA LEU A 181 -1.24 0.13 -7.88
C LEU A 181 0.08 -0.43 -7.38
N ILE A 182 0.34 -1.70 -7.67
CA ILE A 182 1.60 -2.37 -7.33
C ILE A 182 2.24 -2.87 -8.61
N LEU A 183 3.56 -2.63 -8.75
CA LEU A 183 4.40 -3.19 -9.79
C LEU A 183 5.47 -4.08 -9.15
N VAL A 184 5.78 -5.21 -9.81
CA VAL A 184 6.77 -6.16 -9.33
C VAL A 184 7.63 -6.65 -10.50
N THR A 185 8.93 -6.86 -10.26
CA THR A 185 9.80 -7.58 -11.18
C THR A 185 9.56 -9.10 -11.08
N ASP A 186 10.37 -9.90 -11.79
CA ASP A 186 10.27 -11.36 -11.73
C ASP A 186 11.03 -11.92 -10.53
#